data_08ef0359414b97f3b6c45b175e5b4022
#
_entry.id   08ef0359414b97f3b6c45b175e5b4022
#
_cell.length_a   1.000
_cell.length_b   1.000
_cell.length_c   1.000
_cell.angle_alpha   90.00
_cell.angle_beta   90.00
_cell.angle_gamma   90.00
#
_symmetry.space_group_name_H-M   'P 1'
#
loop_
_entity.id
_entity.type
_entity.pdbx_description
1 polymer ?
#
loop_
_entity_poly.entity_id
_entity_poly.type
_entity_poly.pdbx_seq_one_letter_code
_entity_poly.pdbx_strand_id
1 'polypeptide(L)'
;MGKRIVAVFGVVVVASLVGLAQAGGISSVEDYDAAMKEVGATFRAVQSDLDARDGESVVAGTRKLTELFGRVQAFWEANGVANAAGIAAQAGEAASAITSAVETQAFQDIAPARETLGGTCQACHGAYRERVDGDSHIKPGVL
;
A
#
# COMPACT_ATOMS: atom_id res chain seq x y z
N MET A 1 -63.25 -37.10 -5.31
CA MET A 1 -62.44 -36.43 -6.35
C MET A 1 -61.73 -35.23 -5.67
N GLY A 2 -60.56 -35.43 -5.16
CA GLY A 2 -59.76 -34.41 -4.52
C GLY A 2 -58.60 -33.95 -5.43
N LYS A 3 -58.67 -32.72 -5.93
CA LYS A 3 -57.59 -32.10 -6.69
C LYS A 3 -56.48 -31.66 -5.77
N ARG A 4 -55.31 -32.30 -5.82
CA ARG A 4 -54.09 -31.89 -5.13
C ARG A 4 -53.43 -30.76 -5.93
N ILE A 5 -53.43 -29.57 -5.36
CA ILE A 5 -52.66 -28.43 -5.89
C ILE A 5 -51.25 -28.55 -5.36
N VAL A 6 -50.30 -28.80 -6.26
CA VAL A 6 -48.84 -28.78 -5.99
C VAL A 6 -48.41 -27.35 -6.19
N ALA A 7 -48.09 -26.66 -5.07
CA ALA A 7 -47.47 -25.36 -5.12
C ALA A 7 -45.95 -25.53 -5.33
N VAL A 8 -45.46 -25.11 -6.50
CA VAL A 8 -44.04 -25.06 -6.80
C VAL A 8 -43.51 -23.75 -6.28
N PHE A 9 -42.78 -23.78 -5.16
CA PHE A 9 -42.03 -22.64 -4.63
C PHE A 9 -40.76 -22.48 -5.48
N GLY A 10 -40.75 -21.46 -6.35
CA GLY A 10 -39.58 -21.04 -7.06
C GLY A 10 -38.60 -20.34 -6.11
N VAL A 11 -37.46 -20.94 -5.83
CA VAL A 11 -36.35 -20.31 -5.11
C VAL A 11 -35.64 -19.37 -6.08
N VAL A 12 -35.84 -18.06 -5.88
CA VAL A 12 -35.08 -17.02 -6.57
C VAL A 12 -33.75 -16.88 -5.85
N VAL A 13 -32.68 -17.46 -6.40
CA VAL A 13 -31.32 -17.22 -5.94
C VAL A 13 -30.87 -15.86 -6.47
N VAL A 14 -30.94 -14.85 -5.60
CA VAL A 14 -30.33 -13.56 -5.87
C VAL A 14 -28.82 -13.71 -5.67
N ALA A 15 -28.09 -13.89 -6.77
CA ALA A 15 -26.63 -13.82 -6.76
C ALA A 15 -26.22 -12.38 -6.49
N SER A 16 -25.90 -12.08 -5.23
CA SER A 16 -25.26 -10.83 -4.85
C SER A 16 -23.86 -10.84 -5.41
N LEU A 17 -23.64 -10.14 -6.52
CA LEU A 17 -22.30 -9.76 -7.00
C LEU A 17 -21.70 -8.79 -5.99
N VAL A 18 -21.01 -9.35 -4.99
CA VAL A 18 -20.09 -8.56 -4.17
C VAL A 18 -18.96 -8.16 -5.12
N GLY A 19 -19.06 -6.95 -5.66
CA GLY A 19 -17.96 -6.33 -6.37
C GLY A 19 -16.81 -6.20 -5.38
N LEU A 20 -15.81 -7.08 -5.52
CA LEU A 20 -14.49 -6.85 -4.95
C LEU A 20 -14.01 -5.54 -5.60
N ALA A 21 -14.06 -4.45 -4.83
CA ALA A 21 -13.30 -3.26 -5.15
C ALA A 21 -11.82 -3.70 -5.17
N GLN A 22 -11.34 -4.07 -6.34
CA GLN A 22 -9.91 -4.21 -6.57
C GLN A 22 -9.32 -2.84 -6.25
N ALA A 23 -8.53 -2.76 -5.20
CA ALA A 23 -7.68 -1.59 -4.97
C ALA A 23 -6.89 -1.41 -6.27
N GLY A 24 -7.25 -0.40 -7.07
CA GLY A 24 -6.78 -0.24 -8.44
C GLY A 24 -5.26 -0.26 -8.45
N GLY A 25 -4.67 -1.12 -9.31
CA GLY A 25 -3.24 -1.15 -9.54
C GLY A 25 -2.78 0.22 -10.03
N ILE A 26 -1.50 0.53 -9.87
CA ILE A 26 -0.88 1.71 -10.49
C ILE A 26 -0.65 1.36 -11.96
N SER A 27 -1.37 2.04 -12.87
CA SER A 27 -1.36 1.74 -14.30
C SER A 27 -0.75 2.87 -15.16
N SER A 28 -0.59 4.04 -14.57
CA SER A 28 -0.03 5.22 -15.25
C SER A 28 0.95 5.97 -14.33
N VAL A 29 1.68 6.91 -14.91
CA VAL A 29 2.57 7.82 -14.15
C VAL A 29 1.75 8.72 -13.22
N GLU A 30 0.55 9.12 -13.64
CA GLU A 30 -0.38 9.91 -12.83
C GLU A 30 -0.87 9.13 -11.61
N ASP A 31 -1.21 7.84 -11.79
CA ASP A 31 -1.57 6.95 -10.68
C ASP A 31 -0.39 6.74 -9.72
N TYR A 32 0.83 6.63 -10.28
CA TYR A 32 2.06 6.53 -9.50
C TYR A 32 2.30 7.78 -8.65
N ASP A 33 2.14 8.97 -9.22
CA ASP A 33 2.27 10.24 -8.50
C ASP A 33 1.22 10.35 -7.37
N ALA A 34 -0.02 9.97 -7.66
CA ALA A 34 -1.08 9.92 -6.64
C ALA A 34 -0.73 8.94 -5.50
N ALA A 35 -0.24 7.75 -5.82
CA ALA A 35 0.19 6.77 -4.85
C ALA A 35 1.36 7.28 -3.99
N MET A 36 2.35 7.96 -4.59
CA MET A 36 3.48 8.55 -3.87
C MET A 36 3.04 9.68 -2.93
N LYS A 37 2.07 10.51 -3.31
CA LYS A 37 1.46 11.51 -2.43
C LYS A 37 0.76 10.85 -1.23
N GLU A 38 0.05 9.75 -1.48
CA GLU A 38 -0.62 8.97 -0.43
C GLU A 38 0.39 8.30 0.51
N VAL A 39 1.47 7.69 -0.01
CA VAL A 39 2.60 7.16 0.78
C VAL A 39 3.15 8.25 1.69
N GLY A 40 3.46 9.43 1.15
CA GLY A 40 4.01 10.54 1.92
C GLY A 40 3.07 11.04 3.02
N ALA A 41 1.77 11.13 2.75
CA ALA A 41 0.78 11.53 3.74
C ALA A 41 0.64 10.47 4.86
N THR A 42 0.54 9.20 4.48
CA THR A 42 0.41 8.07 5.43
C THR A 42 1.65 7.94 6.29
N PHE A 43 2.85 8.09 5.71
CA PHE A 43 4.10 8.02 6.47
C PHE A 43 4.21 9.14 7.52
N ARG A 44 3.80 10.37 7.18
CA ARG A 44 3.76 11.48 8.17
C ARG A 44 2.75 11.22 9.29
N ALA A 45 1.58 10.66 8.97
CA ALA A 45 0.59 10.26 9.97
C ALA A 45 1.17 9.21 10.93
N VAL A 46 1.78 8.14 10.40
CA VAL A 46 2.44 7.10 11.22
C VAL A 46 3.49 7.70 12.15
N GLN A 47 4.28 8.67 11.70
CA GLN A 47 5.26 9.33 12.57
C GLN A 47 4.58 10.09 13.71
N SER A 48 3.52 10.84 13.42
CA SER A 48 2.72 11.54 14.44
C SER A 48 2.09 10.58 15.45
N ASP A 49 1.57 9.44 14.97
CA ASP A 49 0.92 8.43 15.79
C ASP A 49 1.94 7.70 16.69
N LEU A 50 3.16 7.46 16.19
CA LEU A 50 4.27 6.94 17.00
C LEU A 50 4.65 7.91 18.13
N ASP A 51 4.73 9.21 17.83
CA ASP A 51 5.04 10.24 18.84
C ASP A 51 3.91 10.36 19.89
N ALA A 52 2.66 10.17 19.45
CA ALA A 52 1.47 10.12 20.32
C ALA A 52 1.32 8.79 21.08
N ARG A 53 2.11 7.77 20.74
CA ARG A 53 2.00 6.38 21.25
C ARG A 53 0.64 5.75 20.98
N ASP A 54 0.01 6.11 19.88
CA ASP A 54 -1.23 5.53 19.39
C ASP A 54 -0.93 4.28 18.56
N GLY A 55 -0.79 3.14 19.23
CA GLY A 55 -0.44 1.87 18.59
C GLY A 55 -1.47 1.40 17.57
N GLU A 56 -2.77 1.66 17.77
CA GLU A 56 -3.83 1.27 16.84
C GLU A 56 -3.69 2.04 15.53
N SER A 57 -3.53 3.36 15.58
CA SER A 57 -3.33 4.20 14.40
C SER A 57 -2.01 3.87 13.69
N VAL A 58 -0.93 3.58 14.44
CA VAL A 58 0.34 3.12 13.86
C VAL A 58 0.14 1.84 13.06
N VAL A 59 -0.52 0.82 13.61
CA VAL A 59 -0.79 -0.45 12.91
C VAL A 59 -1.64 -0.21 11.65
N ALA A 60 -2.69 0.59 11.73
CA ALA A 60 -3.51 0.92 10.57
C ALA A 60 -2.71 1.63 9.47
N GLY A 61 -1.91 2.62 9.84
CA GLY A 61 -1.08 3.38 8.89
C GLY A 61 0.04 2.55 8.26
N THR A 62 0.73 1.71 9.04
CA THR A 62 1.80 0.86 8.51
C THR A 62 1.30 -0.27 7.64
N ARG A 63 0.14 -0.86 7.93
CA ARG A 63 -0.53 -1.81 7.01
C ARG A 63 -0.87 -1.14 5.68
N LYS A 64 -1.42 0.07 5.72
CA LYS A 64 -1.69 0.86 4.51
C LYS A 64 -0.40 1.14 3.72
N LEU A 65 0.71 1.48 4.38
CA LEU A 65 2.01 1.64 3.71
C LEU A 65 2.47 0.34 3.04
N THR A 66 2.32 -0.81 3.70
CA THR A 66 2.66 -2.12 3.12
C THR A 66 1.88 -2.38 1.83
N GLU A 67 0.58 -2.11 1.82
CA GLU A 67 -0.26 -2.26 0.63
C GLU A 67 0.14 -1.29 -0.49
N LEU A 68 0.40 -0.02 -0.16
CA LEU A 68 0.84 0.98 -1.12
C LEU A 68 2.18 0.61 -1.75
N PHE A 69 3.15 0.17 -0.97
CA PHE A 69 4.46 -0.26 -1.49
C PHE A 69 4.36 -1.54 -2.32
N GLY A 70 3.44 -2.46 -2.02
CA GLY A 70 3.14 -3.61 -2.88
C GLY A 70 2.64 -3.17 -4.26
N ARG A 71 1.79 -2.15 -4.34
CA ARG A 71 1.33 -1.57 -5.62
C ARG A 71 2.44 -0.85 -6.36
N VAL A 72 3.31 -0.12 -5.65
CA VAL A 72 4.48 0.55 -6.20
C VAL A 72 5.49 -0.47 -6.75
N GLN A 73 5.74 -1.56 -6.03
CA GLN A 73 6.56 -2.67 -6.51
C GLN A 73 6.03 -3.22 -7.83
N ALA A 74 4.74 -3.56 -7.89
CA ALA A 74 4.11 -4.09 -9.10
C ALA A 74 4.20 -3.13 -10.30
N PHE A 75 4.08 -1.82 -10.08
CA PHE A 75 4.29 -0.81 -11.12
C PHE A 75 5.71 -0.87 -11.69
N TRP A 76 6.73 -0.91 -10.84
CA TRP A 76 8.12 -0.97 -11.29
C TRP A 76 8.47 -2.30 -11.96
N GLU A 77 7.91 -3.42 -11.49
CA GLU A 77 8.05 -4.73 -12.13
C GLU A 77 7.44 -4.73 -13.55
N ALA A 78 6.23 -4.17 -13.70
CA ALA A 78 5.55 -4.05 -14.98
C ALA A 78 6.33 -3.18 -15.99
N ASN A 79 7.09 -2.21 -15.51
CA ASN A 79 7.96 -1.35 -16.32
C ASN A 79 9.40 -1.88 -16.48
N GLY A 80 9.72 -3.06 -15.95
CA GLY A 80 11.04 -3.70 -16.11
C GLY A 80 12.15 -3.09 -15.28
N VAL A 81 11.85 -2.24 -14.28
CA VAL A 81 12.84 -1.57 -13.43
C VAL A 81 13.03 -2.36 -12.13
N ALA A 82 13.69 -3.52 -12.24
CA ALA A 82 13.81 -4.49 -11.15
C ALA A 82 14.43 -3.92 -9.87
N ASN A 83 15.40 -3.00 -9.98
CA ASN A 83 16.02 -2.40 -8.80
C ASN A 83 15.03 -1.48 -8.04
N ALA A 84 14.22 -0.69 -8.75
CA ALA A 84 13.18 0.13 -8.12
C ALA A 84 12.10 -0.74 -7.45
N ALA A 85 11.71 -1.85 -8.10
CA ALA A 85 10.79 -2.83 -7.53
C ALA A 85 11.36 -3.44 -6.24
N GLY A 86 12.63 -3.82 -6.22
CA GLY A 86 13.31 -4.35 -5.03
C GLY A 86 13.35 -3.35 -3.87
N ILE A 87 13.59 -2.07 -4.15
CA ILE A 87 13.55 -1.01 -3.11
C ILE A 87 12.12 -0.84 -2.57
N ALA A 88 11.10 -0.89 -3.43
CA ALA A 88 9.70 -0.81 -2.99
C ALA A 88 9.30 -2.01 -2.13
N ALA A 89 9.76 -3.23 -2.47
CA ALA A 89 9.55 -4.41 -1.64
C ALA A 89 10.16 -4.24 -0.24
N GLN A 90 11.41 -3.78 -0.15
CA GLN A 90 12.08 -3.51 1.13
C GLN A 90 11.34 -2.45 1.97
N ALA A 91 10.77 -1.43 1.32
CA ALA A 91 9.96 -0.44 2.01
C ALA A 91 8.67 -1.05 2.61
N GLY A 92 8.01 -1.93 1.86
CA GLY A 92 6.85 -2.68 2.36
C GLY A 92 7.20 -3.60 3.54
N GLU A 93 8.33 -4.29 3.47
CA GLU A 93 8.84 -5.13 4.55
C GLU A 93 9.16 -4.32 5.81
N ALA A 94 9.79 -3.15 5.66
CA ALA A 94 10.09 -2.26 6.77
C ALA A 94 8.81 -1.71 7.43
N ALA A 95 7.78 -1.35 6.65
CA ALA A 95 6.48 -0.96 7.18
C ALA A 95 5.80 -2.10 7.94
N SER A 96 5.84 -3.32 7.41
CA SER A 96 5.33 -4.53 8.07
C SER A 96 6.08 -4.86 9.38
N ALA A 97 7.38 -4.61 9.42
CA ALA A 97 8.18 -4.79 10.63
C ALA A 97 7.73 -3.85 11.76
N ILE A 98 7.36 -2.60 11.45
CA ILE A 98 6.80 -1.68 12.43
C ILE A 98 5.45 -2.21 12.94
N THR A 99 4.57 -2.71 12.07
CA THR A 99 3.31 -3.36 12.46
C THR A 99 3.57 -4.48 13.48
N SER A 100 4.46 -5.41 13.13
CA SER A 100 4.80 -6.55 14.00
C SER A 100 5.37 -6.11 15.34
N ALA A 101 6.24 -5.10 15.35
CA ALA A 101 6.86 -4.58 16.58
C ALA A 101 5.81 -3.98 17.53
N VAL A 102 4.78 -3.31 17.02
CA VAL A 102 3.68 -2.78 17.84
C VAL A 102 2.80 -3.93 18.36
N GLU A 103 2.40 -4.84 17.49
CA GLU A 103 1.50 -5.96 17.85
C GLU A 103 2.12 -6.94 18.86
N THR A 104 3.43 -7.15 18.77
CA THR A 104 4.17 -8.02 19.70
C THR A 104 4.80 -7.28 20.88
N GLN A 105 4.59 -5.97 20.98
CA GLN A 105 5.16 -5.09 22.00
C GLN A 105 6.71 -5.08 22.01
N ALA A 106 7.34 -5.41 20.89
CA ALA A 106 8.78 -5.33 20.67
C ALA A 106 9.21 -3.91 20.28
N PHE A 107 8.88 -2.91 21.08
CA PHE A 107 9.01 -1.49 20.76
C PHE A 107 10.43 -1.04 20.41
N GLN A 108 11.46 -1.76 20.88
CA GLN A 108 12.85 -1.52 20.53
C GLN A 108 13.14 -1.74 19.03
N ASP A 109 12.29 -2.50 18.32
CA ASP A 109 12.47 -2.82 16.91
C ASP A 109 11.83 -1.78 15.97
N ILE A 110 11.03 -0.84 16.53
CA ILE A 110 10.37 0.22 15.75
C ILE A 110 11.40 1.19 15.15
N ALA A 111 12.37 1.63 15.94
CA ALA A 111 13.34 2.63 15.47
C ALA A 111 14.18 2.13 14.29
N PRO A 112 14.80 0.94 14.33
CA PRO A 112 15.55 0.42 13.18
C PRO A 112 14.65 0.16 11.96
N ALA A 113 13.42 -0.32 12.13
CA ALA A 113 12.48 -0.51 11.03
C ALA A 113 12.09 0.82 10.37
N ARG A 114 11.86 1.87 11.17
CA ARG A 114 11.58 3.22 10.67
C ARG A 114 12.77 3.82 9.93
N GLU A 115 13.99 3.62 10.42
CA GLU A 115 15.21 4.05 9.73
C GLU A 115 15.36 3.35 8.38
N THR A 116 15.13 2.04 8.32
CA THR A 116 15.15 1.27 7.09
C THR A 116 14.12 1.81 6.09
N LEU A 117 12.88 2.03 6.52
CA LEU A 117 11.82 2.59 5.68
C LEU A 117 12.22 3.98 5.13
N GLY A 118 12.75 4.86 5.95
CA GLY A 118 13.24 6.18 5.52
C GLY A 118 14.40 6.07 4.53
N GLY A 119 15.31 5.13 4.75
CA GLY A 119 16.45 4.86 3.86
C GLY A 119 16.01 4.38 2.47
N THR A 120 15.01 3.50 2.39
CA THR A 120 14.47 3.04 1.09
C THR A 120 13.80 4.18 0.32
N CYS A 121 13.08 5.09 1.01
CA CYS A 121 12.53 6.28 0.38
C CYS A 121 13.62 7.16 -0.25
N GLN A 122 14.72 7.40 0.48
CA GLN A 122 15.83 8.20 -0.02
C GLN A 122 16.56 7.52 -1.19
N ALA A 123 16.80 6.22 -1.11
CA ALA A 123 17.46 5.44 -2.16
C ALA A 123 16.66 5.50 -3.47
N CYS A 124 15.35 5.24 -3.42
CA CYS A 124 14.49 5.28 -4.59
C CYS A 124 14.41 6.70 -5.17
N HIS A 125 14.15 7.71 -4.33
CA HIS A 125 14.05 9.09 -4.77
C HIS A 125 15.37 9.62 -5.35
N GLY A 126 16.52 9.28 -4.78
CA GLY A 126 17.82 9.65 -5.32
C GLY A 126 18.11 9.05 -6.69
N ALA A 127 17.72 7.80 -6.90
CA ALA A 127 17.96 7.09 -8.15
C ALA A 127 16.98 7.49 -9.27
N TYR A 128 15.69 7.61 -8.97
CA TYR A 128 14.60 7.59 -9.96
C TYR A 128 13.76 8.85 -10.01
N ARG A 129 13.86 9.76 -9.03
CA ARG A 129 13.05 11.00 -8.98
C ARG A 129 13.89 12.22 -9.34
N GLU A 130 13.30 13.13 -10.13
CA GLU A 130 13.80 14.50 -10.30
C GLU A 130 12.74 15.52 -9.87
N ARG A 131 13.16 16.77 -9.70
CA ARG A 131 12.26 17.90 -9.47
C ARG A 131 12.37 18.89 -10.62
N VAL A 132 11.20 19.23 -11.18
CA VAL A 132 11.08 20.23 -12.24
C VAL A 132 10.00 21.21 -11.79
N ASP A 133 10.33 22.49 -11.72
CA ASP A 133 9.42 23.58 -11.31
C ASP A 133 8.70 23.36 -9.95
N GLY A 134 9.33 22.58 -9.06
CA GLY A 134 8.78 22.24 -7.73
C GLY A 134 8.03 20.93 -7.69
N ASP A 135 7.64 20.37 -8.81
CA ASP A 135 6.96 19.08 -8.91
C ASP A 135 7.95 17.90 -8.98
N SER A 136 7.49 16.75 -8.53
CA SER A 136 8.27 15.51 -8.54
C SER A 136 7.88 14.65 -9.73
N HIS A 137 8.88 14.22 -10.50
CA HIS A 137 8.71 13.38 -11.69
C HIS A 137 9.64 12.18 -11.64
N ILE A 138 9.27 11.10 -12.35
CA ILE A 138 10.21 10.02 -12.67
C ILE A 138 11.23 10.58 -13.67
N LYS A 139 12.51 10.32 -13.44
CA LYS A 139 13.58 10.79 -14.34
C LYS A 139 13.36 10.32 -15.77
N PRO A 140 13.67 11.14 -16.79
CA PRO A 140 13.61 10.73 -18.19
C PRO A 140 14.46 9.48 -18.45
N GLY A 141 13.92 8.57 -19.28
CA GLY A 141 14.61 7.35 -19.68
C GLY A 141 14.64 6.22 -18.63
N VAL A 142 13.88 6.36 -17.55
CA VAL A 142 13.69 5.28 -16.56
C VAL A 142 12.56 4.34 -16.98
N LEU A 143 11.49 4.88 -17.58
CA LEU A 143 10.35 4.15 -18.11
C LEU A 143 10.39 4.06 -19.62
#